data_8742db6048c560a7b86fb22eff0beca7
#
_entry.id   8742db6048c560a7b86fb22eff0beca7
#
_cell.length_a   1.000
_cell.length_b   1.000
_cell.length_c   1.000
_cell.angle_alpha   90.00
_cell.angle_beta   90.00
_cell.angle_gamma   90.00
#
_symmetry.space_group_name_H-M   'P 1'
#
loop_
_entity.id
_entity.type
_entity.pdbx_description
1 polymer ?
#
loop_
_entity_poly.entity_id
_entity_poly.type
_entity_poly.pdbx_seq_one_letter_code
_entity_poly.pdbx_strand_id
1 'polypeptide(L)'
;MSSLIRRLQCAMSFAFAILLVTACGPRAQDSASPLRAVPGDLTAPTSTSTTTTTSLPPSPASTVASEAVLLHFILGDSITTVLRTLPVGPEPQDVLDSLLDGFPTSSFGTDVRSAIPRDLEATVSVERGLATVDTDGSLLTEISPIDQRLAIAQIVLTLTSRPGIGQVTFLVNGEPQAVPRGGGELAPADQPVAYDDYAMLLTPGGVAPPSEQ
;
A
#
# COMPACT_ATOMS: atom_id res chain seq x y z
N MET A 1 47.93 17.10 -26.31
CA MET A 1 47.99 17.83 -25.05
C MET A 1 46.62 18.03 -24.38
N SER A 2 45.48 17.82 -25.06
CA SER A 2 44.14 18.07 -24.49
C SER A 2 43.56 16.96 -23.61
N SER A 3 44.06 15.73 -23.66
CA SER A 3 43.53 14.60 -22.90
C SER A 3 44.06 14.50 -21.45
N LEU A 4 45.26 15.05 -21.21
CA LEU A 4 45.89 15.04 -19.88
C LEU A 4 45.22 16.06 -18.92
N ILE A 5 44.80 17.20 -19.43
CA ILE A 5 44.19 18.27 -18.65
C ILE A 5 42.78 17.86 -18.17
N ARG A 6 42.01 17.10 -18.96
CA ARG A 6 40.71 16.59 -18.61
C ARG A 6 40.72 15.55 -17.48
N ARG A 7 41.76 14.74 -17.42
CA ARG A 7 41.93 13.72 -16.35
C ARG A 7 42.33 14.35 -15.00
N LEU A 8 43.05 15.47 -15.02
CA LEU A 8 43.43 16.18 -13.79
C LEU A 8 42.27 16.96 -13.16
N GLN A 9 41.34 17.49 -13.99
CA GLN A 9 40.17 18.19 -13.48
C GLN A 9 39.11 17.23 -12.84
N CYS A 10 38.97 16.00 -13.35
CA CYS A 10 38.07 15.01 -12.73
C CYS A 10 38.59 14.52 -11.38
N ALA A 11 39.94 14.40 -11.20
CA ALA A 11 40.49 13.93 -9.94
C ALA A 11 40.38 14.96 -8.80
N MET A 12 40.43 16.25 -9.13
CA MET A 12 40.34 17.33 -8.13
C MET A 12 38.89 17.61 -7.66
N SER A 13 37.90 17.32 -8.51
CA SER A 13 36.46 17.45 -8.13
C SER A 13 36.00 16.34 -7.22
N PHE A 14 36.62 15.15 -7.24
CA PHE A 14 36.24 14.03 -6.39
C PHE A 14 36.78 14.12 -4.95
N ALA A 15 37.87 14.85 -4.74
CA ALA A 15 38.51 15.03 -3.45
C ALA A 15 37.78 16.07 -2.55
N PHE A 16 36.96 16.97 -3.13
CA PHE A 16 36.27 18.01 -2.38
C PHE A 16 34.88 17.60 -1.87
N ALA A 17 34.34 16.48 -2.34
CA ALA A 17 32.99 16.01 -1.99
C ALA A 17 32.92 15.16 -0.70
N ILE A 18 34.06 14.83 -0.05
CA ILE A 18 34.11 13.88 1.09
C ILE A 18 34.09 14.58 2.47
N LEU A 19 34.13 15.91 2.54
CA LEU A 19 34.39 16.61 3.81
C LEU A 19 33.16 17.25 4.49
N LEU A 20 31.91 16.94 4.09
CA LEU A 20 30.71 17.54 4.69
C LEU A 20 29.66 16.54 5.16
N VAL A 21 30.07 15.48 5.87
CA VAL A 21 29.13 14.67 6.66
C VAL A 21 29.51 14.77 8.12
N THR A 22 29.26 15.92 8.73
CA THR A 22 29.16 16.04 10.20
C THR A 22 27.71 15.74 10.57
N ALA A 23 27.43 14.50 10.98
CA ALA A 23 26.16 14.06 11.50
C ALA A 23 25.87 14.77 12.84
N CYS A 24 24.89 15.68 12.86
CA CYS A 24 24.20 16.05 14.09
C CYS A 24 23.18 14.95 14.42
N GLY A 25 23.58 13.97 15.21
CA GLY A 25 22.66 13.03 15.85
C GLY A 25 21.90 13.72 17.00
N PRO A 26 20.61 13.40 17.22
CA PRO A 26 19.88 13.86 18.38
C PRO A 26 20.50 13.27 19.65
N ARG A 27 20.74 14.12 20.66
CA ARG A 27 21.21 13.67 21.96
C ARG A 27 20.10 12.87 22.65
N ALA A 28 20.37 11.61 22.95
CA ALA A 28 19.56 10.84 23.90
C ALA A 28 19.54 11.54 25.25
N GLN A 29 18.37 11.89 25.75
CA GLN A 29 18.21 12.35 27.13
C GLN A 29 18.20 11.12 28.05
N ASP A 30 19.30 10.83 28.67
CA ASP A 30 19.50 9.71 29.60
C ASP A 30 19.06 10.01 31.05
N SER A 31 18.15 10.95 31.27
CA SER A 31 17.71 11.24 32.62
C SER A 31 16.23 11.53 32.68
N ALA A 32 15.44 10.57 33.16
CA ALA A 32 14.10 10.83 33.68
C ALA A 32 14.24 11.75 34.91
N SER A 33 13.82 13.01 34.78
CA SER A 33 13.79 13.94 35.91
C SER A 33 12.61 13.57 36.81
N PRO A 34 12.82 13.29 38.13
CA PRO A 34 11.70 13.06 39.01
C PRO A 34 10.89 14.35 39.16
N LEU A 35 9.58 14.22 39.00
CA LEU A 35 8.62 15.31 39.24
C LEU A 35 8.77 15.83 40.67
N ARG A 36 9.32 17.03 40.82
CA ARG A 36 9.36 17.76 42.10
C ARG A 36 7.98 18.34 42.35
N ALA A 37 7.37 17.87 43.43
CA ALA A 37 6.18 18.42 44.06
C ALA A 37 4.88 18.34 43.25
N VAL A 38 4.05 17.39 43.64
CA VAL A 38 2.61 17.43 43.39
C VAL A 38 2.00 18.47 44.33
N PRO A 39 1.42 19.57 43.86
CA PRO A 39 0.69 20.48 44.75
C PRO A 39 -0.70 19.89 44.99
N GLY A 40 -1.05 19.72 46.23
CA GLY A 40 -2.44 19.47 46.67
C GLY A 40 -2.67 18.09 47.24
N ASP A 41 -2.77 18.07 48.51
CA ASP A 41 -3.57 17.28 49.44
C ASP A 41 -4.30 16.04 48.86
N LEU A 42 -3.58 14.94 48.66
CA LEU A 42 -4.14 13.63 48.38
C LEU A 42 -3.95 12.64 49.53
N THR A 43 -3.78 13.15 50.74
CA THR A 43 -3.59 12.32 51.97
C THR A 43 -4.86 12.19 52.82
N ALA A 44 -6.05 12.46 52.28
CA ALA A 44 -7.29 12.15 52.98
C ALA A 44 -7.61 10.65 52.81
N PRO A 45 -7.78 9.89 53.91
CA PRO A 45 -8.18 8.50 53.81
C PRO A 45 -9.65 8.41 53.36
N THR A 46 -9.86 8.07 52.12
CA THR A 46 -11.19 7.75 51.63
C THR A 46 -11.57 6.37 52.13
N SER A 47 -12.67 6.32 52.95
CA SER A 47 -13.24 5.06 53.41
C SER A 47 -13.65 4.20 52.22
N THR A 48 -12.97 3.09 52.01
CA THR A 48 -13.23 2.12 50.96
C THR A 48 -14.44 1.28 51.36
N SER A 49 -15.61 1.57 50.84
CA SER A 49 -16.73 0.63 50.85
C SER A 49 -16.37 -0.51 49.86
N THR A 50 -16.01 -1.66 50.38
CA THR A 50 -15.75 -2.87 49.61
C THR A 50 -17.09 -3.44 49.07
N THR A 51 -17.53 -3.01 47.90
CA THR A 51 -18.56 -3.72 47.15
C THR A 51 -17.81 -4.80 46.32
N THR A 52 -17.92 -6.04 46.80
CA THR A 52 -17.38 -7.20 46.07
C THR A 52 -18.29 -7.46 44.86
N THR A 53 -18.05 -6.75 43.78
CA THR A 53 -18.57 -7.12 42.45
C THR A 53 -17.64 -8.18 41.91
N THR A 54 -18.10 -9.44 41.89
CA THR A 54 -17.41 -10.53 41.17
C THR A 54 -17.46 -10.17 39.68
N SER A 55 -16.50 -9.38 39.22
CA SER A 55 -16.19 -9.26 37.80
C SER A 55 -15.62 -10.57 37.31
N LEU A 56 -16.35 -11.27 36.45
CA LEU A 56 -15.71 -12.29 35.62
C LEU A 56 -14.51 -11.61 34.91
N PRO A 57 -13.34 -12.26 34.88
CA PRO A 57 -12.21 -11.72 34.12
C PRO A 57 -12.69 -11.53 32.66
N PRO A 58 -12.40 -10.37 32.04
CA PRO A 58 -12.69 -10.21 30.62
C PRO A 58 -11.97 -11.35 29.89
N SER A 59 -12.74 -12.13 29.15
CA SER A 59 -12.19 -13.13 28.23
C SER A 59 -11.13 -12.41 27.39
N PRO A 60 -9.89 -12.93 27.25
CA PRO A 60 -8.91 -12.28 26.41
C PRO A 60 -9.52 -12.14 25.01
N ALA A 61 -9.84 -10.92 24.63
CA ALA A 61 -10.13 -10.63 23.23
C ALA A 61 -8.90 -11.07 22.46
N SER A 62 -9.03 -12.13 21.67
CA SER A 62 -7.98 -12.58 20.78
C SER A 62 -7.72 -11.44 19.80
N THR A 63 -6.71 -10.63 20.08
CA THR A 63 -6.26 -9.59 19.16
C THR A 63 -5.65 -10.33 17.97
N VAL A 64 -6.42 -10.52 16.91
CA VAL A 64 -5.90 -11.04 15.66
C VAL A 64 -4.87 -10.03 15.17
N ALA A 65 -3.63 -10.47 15.05
CA ALA A 65 -2.58 -9.63 14.49
C ALA A 65 -2.99 -9.21 13.08
N SER A 66 -2.77 -7.95 12.73
CA SER A 66 -3.22 -7.39 11.47
C SER A 66 -2.07 -6.67 10.75
N GLU A 67 -2.16 -6.60 9.42
CA GLU A 67 -1.19 -5.98 8.52
C GLU A 67 -1.91 -4.97 7.63
N ALA A 68 -1.31 -3.79 7.44
CA ALA A 68 -1.82 -2.80 6.51
C ALA A 68 -1.34 -3.11 5.09
N VAL A 69 -2.28 -3.21 4.15
CA VAL A 69 -2.01 -3.40 2.72
C VAL A 69 -2.44 -2.17 1.93
N LEU A 70 -1.75 -1.93 0.81
CA LEU A 70 -2.06 -0.84 -0.10
C LEU A 70 -3.01 -1.35 -1.18
N LEU A 71 -4.19 -0.75 -1.27
CA LEU A 71 -5.14 -0.97 -2.34
C LEU A 71 -5.24 0.28 -3.21
N HIS A 72 -5.50 0.10 -4.49
CA HIS A 72 -5.57 1.19 -5.45
C HIS A 72 -6.98 1.35 -5.99
N PHE A 73 -7.55 2.55 -5.83
CA PHE A 73 -8.89 2.93 -6.28
C PHE A 73 -8.83 4.19 -7.13
N ILE A 74 -9.94 4.58 -7.74
CA ILE A 74 -10.03 5.74 -8.61
C ILE A 74 -10.61 6.91 -7.83
N LEU A 75 -9.95 8.06 -7.90
CA LEU A 75 -10.40 9.36 -7.40
C LEU A 75 -10.41 10.35 -8.56
N GLY A 76 -11.60 10.73 -9.03
CA GLY A 76 -11.73 11.49 -10.27
C GLY A 76 -11.19 10.71 -11.47
N ASP A 77 -10.15 11.23 -12.13
CA ASP A 77 -9.50 10.62 -13.30
C ASP A 77 -8.16 9.93 -12.98
N SER A 78 -7.77 9.88 -11.70
CA SER A 78 -6.48 9.37 -11.25
C SER A 78 -6.65 8.20 -10.28
N ILE A 79 -5.59 7.42 -10.10
CA ILE A 79 -5.58 6.34 -9.12
C ILE A 79 -5.01 6.86 -7.80
N THR A 80 -5.72 6.60 -6.71
CA THR A 80 -5.30 6.90 -5.34
C THR A 80 -5.02 5.63 -4.56
N THR A 81 -4.12 5.71 -3.60
CA THR A 81 -3.76 4.59 -2.73
C THR A 81 -4.55 4.67 -1.43
N VAL A 82 -5.11 3.56 -1.01
CA VAL A 82 -5.87 3.41 0.24
C VAL A 82 -5.23 2.32 1.08
N LEU A 83 -5.03 2.59 2.38
CA LEU A 83 -4.60 1.58 3.33
C LEU A 83 -5.80 0.75 3.79
N ARG A 84 -5.69 -0.57 3.72
CA ARG A 84 -6.66 -1.51 4.29
C ARG A 84 -5.98 -2.47 5.25
N THR A 85 -6.64 -2.76 6.35
CA THR A 85 -6.12 -3.70 7.36
C THR A 85 -6.66 -5.09 7.09
N LEU A 86 -5.77 -6.06 6.90
CA LEU A 86 -6.06 -7.48 6.74
C LEU A 86 -5.43 -8.29 7.87
N PRO A 87 -5.84 -9.54 8.12
CA PRO A 87 -5.10 -10.44 9.00
C PRO A 87 -3.62 -10.51 8.61
N VAL A 88 -2.72 -10.68 9.60
CA VAL A 88 -1.28 -10.70 9.34
C VAL A 88 -0.89 -11.85 8.39
N GLY A 89 0.00 -11.55 7.43
CA GLY A 89 0.45 -12.50 6.42
C GLY A 89 -0.59 -12.77 5.33
N PRO A 90 -1.31 -11.74 4.82
CA PRO A 90 -2.32 -11.97 3.79
C PRO A 90 -1.68 -12.52 2.52
N GLU A 91 -2.29 -13.54 1.96
CA GLU A 91 -1.89 -14.09 0.67
C GLU A 91 -2.23 -13.13 -0.47
N PRO A 92 -1.61 -13.23 -1.64
CA PRO A 92 -1.97 -12.41 -2.80
C PRO A 92 -3.45 -12.47 -3.16
N GLN A 93 -4.10 -13.63 -2.96
CA GLN A 93 -5.54 -13.79 -3.17
C GLN A 93 -6.36 -12.94 -2.20
N ASP A 94 -6.01 -12.92 -0.89
CA ASP A 94 -6.72 -12.11 0.10
C ASP A 94 -6.68 -10.61 -0.25
N VAL A 95 -5.54 -10.17 -0.80
CA VAL A 95 -5.35 -8.78 -1.23
C VAL A 95 -6.19 -8.47 -2.48
N LEU A 96 -6.21 -9.40 -3.44
CA LEU A 96 -7.04 -9.28 -4.64
C LEU A 96 -8.52 -9.26 -4.26
N ASP A 97 -8.98 -10.19 -3.44
CA ASP A 97 -10.37 -10.25 -2.96
C ASP A 97 -10.78 -8.96 -2.25
N SER A 98 -9.87 -8.43 -1.40
CA SER A 98 -10.10 -7.16 -0.72
C SER A 98 -10.20 -5.96 -1.68
N LEU A 99 -9.54 -6.01 -2.84
CA LEU A 99 -9.68 -5.01 -3.90
C LEU A 99 -11.01 -5.18 -4.63
N LEU A 100 -11.41 -6.42 -4.94
CA LEU A 100 -12.67 -6.77 -5.61
C LEU A 100 -13.89 -6.43 -4.75
N ASP A 101 -13.83 -6.60 -3.43
CA ASP A 101 -14.87 -6.16 -2.49
C ASP A 101 -15.19 -4.66 -2.62
N GLY A 102 -14.26 -3.92 -3.24
CA GLY A 102 -14.42 -2.51 -3.49
C GLY A 102 -14.20 -1.64 -2.24
N PHE A 103 -14.51 -0.36 -2.40
CA PHE A 103 -14.30 0.63 -1.37
C PHE A 103 -15.58 0.81 -0.53
N PRO A 104 -15.50 0.79 0.82
CA PRO A 104 -16.65 1.10 1.68
C PRO A 104 -17.08 2.56 1.45
N THR A 105 -18.23 2.78 0.85
CA THR A 105 -18.76 4.11 0.50
C THR A 105 -18.96 5.04 1.69
N SER A 106 -18.92 4.52 2.91
CA SER A 106 -19.05 5.29 4.15
C SER A 106 -17.80 6.04 4.60
N SER A 107 -16.62 5.71 4.04
CA SER A 107 -15.34 6.15 4.61
C SER A 107 -14.69 7.38 3.95
N PHE A 108 -15.02 7.73 2.69
CA PHE A 108 -14.33 8.81 1.94
C PHE A 108 -15.23 9.66 1.04
N GLY A 109 -16.48 9.87 1.37
CA GLY A 109 -17.36 10.59 0.47
C GLY A 109 -17.62 9.80 -0.84
N THR A 110 -18.32 10.43 -1.78
CA THR A 110 -18.84 9.76 -3.00
C THR A 110 -17.84 9.68 -4.16
N ASP A 111 -16.62 10.17 -4.00
CA ASP A 111 -15.72 10.42 -5.14
C ASP A 111 -14.75 9.27 -5.44
N VAL A 112 -14.61 8.30 -4.51
CA VAL A 112 -13.76 7.13 -4.72
C VAL A 112 -14.57 5.99 -5.32
N ARG A 113 -14.09 5.44 -6.45
CA ARG A 113 -14.74 4.35 -7.17
C ARG A 113 -13.76 3.26 -7.59
N SER A 114 -14.28 2.11 -7.97
CA SER A 114 -13.56 1.07 -8.71
C SER A 114 -14.02 1.07 -10.17
N ALA A 115 -13.09 0.76 -11.09
CA ALA A 115 -13.42 0.43 -12.47
C ALA A 115 -13.60 -1.09 -12.66
N ILE A 116 -13.25 -1.87 -11.66
CA ILE A 116 -13.39 -3.33 -11.71
C ILE A 116 -14.88 -3.68 -11.62
N PRO A 117 -15.40 -4.55 -12.51
CA PRO A 117 -16.77 -5.05 -12.42
C PRO A 117 -17.03 -5.69 -11.05
N ARG A 118 -18.22 -5.46 -10.49
CA ARG A 118 -18.56 -5.93 -9.12
C ARG A 118 -18.62 -7.45 -9.00
N ASP A 119 -18.98 -8.11 -10.10
CA ASP A 119 -19.19 -9.56 -10.17
C ASP A 119 -17.98 -10.25 -10.83
N LEU A 120 -16.84 -9.56 -10.95
CA LEU A 120 -15.63 -10.14 -11.53
C LEU A 120 -15.14 -11.30 -10.65
N GLU A 121 -15.06 -12.48 -11.25
CA GLU A 121 -14.37 -13.62 -10.65
C GLU A 121 -12.89 -13.60 -11.08
N ALA A 122 -11.98 -13.54 -10.13
CA ALA A 122 -10.56 -13.53 -10.40
C ALA A 122 -9.78 -14.36 -9.38
N THR A 123 -8.78 -15.08 -9.86
CA THR A 123 -7.82 -15.83 -9.04
C THR A 123 -6.41 -15.33 -9.31
N VAL A 124 -5.54 -15.40 -8.30
CA VAL A 124 -4.13 -15.03 -8.45
C VAL A 124 -3.21 -16.13 -7.93
N SER A 125 -2.21 -16.47 -8.73
CA SER A 125 -1.06 -17.29 -8.32
C SER A 125 0.23 -16.52 -8.50
N VAL A 126 1.23 -16.76 -7.62
CA VAL A 126 2.52 -16.06 -7.70
C VAL A 126 3.65 -17.05 -7.76
N GLU A 127 4.48 -16.93 -8.82
CA GLU A 127 5.69 -17.72 -9.00
C GLU A 127 6.88 -16.81 -9.32
N ARG A 128 7.93 -16.88 -8.49
CA ARG A 128 9.20 -16.15 -8.71
C ARG A 128 9.02 -14.64 -8.96
N GLY A 129 8.04 -14.02 -8.29
CA GLY A 129 7.79 -12.59 -8.40
C GLY A 129 6.85 -12.18 -9.56
N LEU A 130 6.34 -13.14 -10.31
CA LEU A 130 5.32 -12.95 -11.32
C LEU A 130 3.97 -13.39 -10.76
N ALA A 131 3.01 -12.48 -10.67
CA ALA A 131 1.63 -12.78 -10.38
C ALA A 131 0.88 -13.09 -11.69
N THR A 132 0.17 -14.20 -11.72
CA THR A 132 -0.74 -14.57 -12.81
C THR A 132 -2.16 -14.39 -12.32
N VAL A 133 -2.91 -13.47 -12.92
CA VAL A 133 -4.32 -13.19 -12.61
C VAL A 133 -5.18 -13.80 -13.69
N ASP A 134 -6.04 -14.74 -13.35
CA ASP A 134 -6.99 -15.37 -14.26
C ASP A 134 -8.40 -14.84 -13.94
N THR A 135 -9.13 -14.40 -14.97
CA THR A 135 -10.45 -13.79 -14.86
C THR A 135 -11.45 -14.45 -15.79
N ASP A 136 -12.75 -14.18 -15.57
CA ASP A 136 -13.86 -14.69 -16.38
C ASP A 136 -14.07 -13.93 -17.71
N GLY A 137 -13.30 -12.88 -17.97
CA GLY A 137 -13.40 -12.08 -19.19
C GLY A 137 -14.35 -10.87 -19.13
N SER A 138 -15.16 -10.72 -18.09
CA SER A 138 -16.02 -9.54 -17.90
C SER A 138 -15.20 -8.25 -17.82
N LEU A 139 -13.99 -8.33 -17.28
CA LEU A 139 -12.99 -7.26 -17.22
C LEU A 139 -12.68 -6.63 -18.59
N LEU A 140 -12.79 -7.40 -19.67
CA LEU A 140 -12.43 -6.96 -21.02
C LEU A 140 -13.65 -6.71 -21.93
N THR A 141 -14.82 -7.23 -21.59
CA THR A 141 -15.99 -7.20 -22.47
C THR A 141 -17.12 -6.31 -21.99
N GLU A 142 -17.24 -6.10 -20.67
CA GLU A 142 -18.40 -5.44 -20.06
C GLU A 142 -18.18 -3.97 -19.74
N ILE A 143 -16.94 -3.49 -19.78
CA ILE A 143 -16.59 -2.12 -19.41
C ILE A 143 -15.94 -1.37 -20.58
N SER A 144 -15.95 -0.04 -20.48
CA SER A 144 -15.36 0.82 -21.52
C SER A 144 -13.84 0.63 -21.61
N PRO A 145 -13.18 0.92 -22.77
CA PRO A 145 -11.72 0.82 -22.88
C PRO A 145 -10.95 1.68 -21.86
N ILE A 146 -11.53 2.79 -21.43
CA ILE A 146 -10.94 3.64 -20.38
C ILE A 146 -11.02 2.94 -19.03
N ASP A 147 -12.18 2.37 -18.71
CA ASP A 147 -12.35 1.63 -17.46
C ASP A 147 -11.56 0.33 -17.44
N GLN A 148 -11.40 -0.37 -18.59
CA GLN A 148 -10.50 -1.53 -18.70
C GLN A 148 -9.07 -1.15 -18.27
N ARG A 149 -8.54 -0.06 -18.83
CA ARG A 149 -7.20 0.42 -18.46
C ARG A 149 -7.08 0.74 -16.96
N LEU A 150 -8.10 1.39 -16.39
CA LEU A 150 -8.11 1.75 -14.96
C LEU A 150 -8.29 0.51 -14.08
N ALA A 151 -9.11 -0.46 -14.48
CA ALA A 151 -9.29 -1.71 -13.75
C ALA A 151 -8.00 -2.55 -13.72
N ILE A 152 -7.35 -2.72 -14.89
CA ILE A 152 -6.04 -3.37 -14.97
C ILE A 152 -5.01 -2.66 -14.10
N ALA A 153 -4.95 -1.32 -14.15
CA ALA A 153 -4.05 -0.52 -13.33
C ALA A 153 -4.30 -0.71 -11.82
N GLN A 154 -5.56 -0.77 -11.38
CA GLN A 154 -5.91 -1.05 -9.98
C GLN A 154 -5.35 -2.40 -9.51
N ILE A 155 -5.52 -3.45 -10.32
CA ILE A 155 -5.02 -4.80 -10.00
C ILE A 155 -3.49 -4.81 -9.98
N VAL A 156 -2.83 -4.30 -11.03
CA VAL A 156 -1.36 -4.31 -11.15
C VAL A 156 -0.72 -3.52 -10.02
N LEU A 157 -1.15 -2.27 -9.79
CA LEU A 157 -0.58 -1.42 -8.75
C LEU A 157 -0.79 -2.03 -7.34
N THR A 158 -1.94 -2.66 -7.10
CA THR A 158 -2.23 -3.32 -5.82
C THR A 158 -1.33 -4.53 -5.60
N LEU A 159 -1.24 -5.45 -6.56
CA LEU A 159 -0.44 -6.65 -6.43
C LEU A 159 1.06 -6.35 -6.39
N THR A 160 1.55 -5.45 -7.25
CA THR A 160 2.98 -5.08 -7.27
C THR A 160 3.40 -4.21 -6.07
N SER A 161 2.46 -3.68 -5.30
CA SER A 161 2.75 -3.05 -4.01
C SER A 161 3.06 -4.08 -2.91
N ARG A 162 2.83 -5.37 -3.16
CA ARG A 162 3.18 -6.44 -2.21
C ARG A 162 4.66 -6.83 -2.37
N PRO A 163 5.37 -7.01 -1.24
CA PRO A 163 6.74 -7.54 -1.28
C PRO A 163 6.81 -8.88 -2.03
N GLY A 164 7.76 -9.00 -2.94
CA GLY A 164 7.98 -10.24 -3.71
C GLY A 164 7.17 -10.35 -5.01
N ILE A 165 6.31 -9.38 -5.34
CA ILE A 165 5.60 -9.32 -6.63
C ILE A 165 6.12 -8.12 -7.43
N GLY A 166 6.78 -8.38 -8.56
CA GLY A 166 7.32 -7.33 -9.43
C GLY A 166 6.55 -7.14 -10.72
N GLN A 167 5.84 -8.17 -11.17
CA GLN A 167 5.15 -8.18 -12.45
C GLN A 167 3.84 -8.94 -12.36
N VAL A 168 2.93 -8.64 -13.28
CA VAL A 168 1.61 -9.28 -13.39
C VAL A 168 1.37 -9.69 -14.84
N THR A 169 0.82 -10.87 -15.06
CA THR A 169 0.26 -11.31 -16.34
C THR A 169 -1.22 -11.66 -16.18
N PHE A 170 -1.96 -11.56 -17.25
CA PHE A 170 -3.40 -11.76 -17.24
C PHE A 170 -3.79 -12.95 -18.11
N LEU A 171 -4.71 -13.74 -17.60
CA LEU A 171 -5.41 -14.79 -18.34
C LEU A 171 -6.91 -14.48 -18.34
N VAL A 172 -7.60 -15.01 -19.34
CA VAL A 172 -9.07 -15.07 -19.39
C VAL A 172 -9.45 -16.51 -19.62
N ASN A 173 -10.08 -17.14 -18.64
CA ASN A 173 -10.42 -18.56 -18.66
C ASN A 173 -9.21 -19.45 -18.98
N GLY A 174 -8.04 -19.13 -18.40
CA GLY A 174 -6.79 -19.85 -18.59
C GLY A 174 -5.99 -19.48 -19.86
N GLU A 175 -6.51 -18.63 -20.75
CA GLU A 175 -5.83 -18.21 -21.97
C GLU A 175 -5.12 -16.86 -21.79
N PRO A 176 -3.83 -16.72 -22.20
CA PRO A 176 -3.10 -15.47 -22.09
C PRO A 176 -3.78 -14.30 -22.80
N GLN A 177 -3.88 -13.17 -22.11
CA GLN A 177 -4.64 -12.01 -22.59
C GLN A 177 -3.76 -10.76 -22.69
N ALA A 178 -3.87 -10.05 -23.84
CA ALA A 178 -3.29 -8.73 -24.00
C ALA A 178 -4.08 -7.69 -23.21
N VAL A 179 -3.37 -6.83 -22.47
CA VAL A 179 -4.00 -5.82 -21.60
C VAL A 179 -3.49 -4.40 -21.90
N PRO A 180 -4.32 -3.37 -21.72
CA PRO A 180 -3.90 -1.98 -21.93
C PRO A 180 -2.95 -1.52 -20.81
N ARG A 181 -1.83 -0.89 -21.18
CA ARG A 181 -0.94 -0.16 -20.26
C ARG A 181 -1.52 1.21 -19.90
N GLY A 182 -0.91 1.86 -18.92
CA GLY A 182 -1.31 3.19 -18.46
C GLY A 182 -1.31 4.27 -19.56
N GLY A 183 -0.42 4.17 -20.55
CA GLY A 183 -0.39 5.03 -21.73
C GLY A 183 -1.45 4.70 -22.81
N GLY A 184 -2.12 3.57 -22.69
CA GLY A 184 -3.16 3.11 -23.62
C GLY A 184 -2.67 2.11 -24.68
N GLU A 185 -1.35 1.83 -24.77
CA GLU A 185 -0.83 0.79 -25.66
C GLU A 185 -1.21 -0.60 -25.10
N LEU A 186 -1.42 -1.58 -25.98
CA LEU A 186 -1.62 -2.95 -25.56
C LEU A 186 -0.28 -3.64 -25.27
N ALA A 187 -0.14 -4.20 -24.07
CA ALA A 187 0.88 -5.20 -23.79
C ALA A 187 0.48 -6.51 -24.46
N PRO A 188 1.37 -7.16 -25.23
CA PRO A 188 1.11 -8.50 -25.77
C PRO A 188 0.76 -9.50 -24.68
N ALA A 189 -0.03 -10.52 -25.02
CA ALA A 189 -0.54 -11.51 -24.05
C ALA A 189 0.57 -12.30 -23.31
N ASP A 190 1.74 -12.43 -23.92
CA ASP A 190 2.93 -13.11 -23.37
C ASP A 190 3.88 -12.17 -22.60
N GLN A 191 3.57 -10.86 -22.54
CA GLN A 191 4.40 -9.87 -21.92
C GLN A 191 3.80 -9.41 -20.59
N PRO A 192 4.46 -9.68 -19.44
CA PRO A 192 4.03 -9.17 -18.15
C PRO A 192 4.07 -7.64 -18.09
N VAL A 193 3.20 -7.08 -17.27
CA VAL A 193 3.16 -5.65 -16.96
C VAL A 193 3.63 -5.40 -15.52
N ALA A 194 4.16 -4.21 -15.25
CA ALA A 194 4.75 -3.85 -13.98
C ALA A 194 4.15 -2.55 -13.42
N TYR A 195 4.52 -2.21 -12.20
CA TYR A 195 4.13 -0.96 -11.54
C TYR A 195 4.37 0.27 -12.41
N ASP A 196 5.56 0.36 -13.03
CA ASP A 196 5.97 1.52 -13.81
C ASP A 196 5.11 1.75 -15.06
N ASP A 197 4.49 0.68 -15.61
CA ASP A 197 3.58 0.79 -16.75
C ASP A 197 2.32 1.62 -16.41
N TYR A 198 1.98 1.76 -15.11
CA TYR A 198 0.77 2.44 -14.63
C TYR A 198 1.05 3.59 -13.66
N ALA A 199 2.30 3.82 -13.27
CA ALA A 199 2.67 4.86 -12.30
C ALA A 199 2.20 6.27 -12.70
N MET A 200 2.09 6.55 -14.00
CA MET A 200 1.59 7.82 -14.53
C MET A 200 0.12 8.11 -14.19
N LEU A 201 -0.66 7.07 -13.84
CA LEU A 201 -2.07 7.20 -13.46
C LEU A 201 -2.25 7.54 -11.98
N LEU A 202 -1.19 7.43 -11.17
CA LEU A 202 -1.25 7.72 -9.74
C LEU A 202 -1.39 9.22 -9.47
N THR A 203 -2.22 9.55 -8.50
CA THR A 203 -2.28 10.91 -7.95
C THR A 203 -0.97 11.25 -7.24
N PRO A 204 -0.27 12.35 -7.57
CA PRO A 204 0.93 12.75 -6.85
C PRO A 204 0.63 12.97 -5.35
N GLY A 205 1.21 12.16 -4.48
CA GLY A 205 1.12 12.31 -3.02
C GLY A 205 -0.12 11.74 -2.34
N GLY A 206 -0.95 10.99 -3.05
CA GLY A 206 -2.21 10.46 -2.51
C GLY A 206 -2.06 9.14 -1.75
N VAL A 207 -1.63 9.17 -0.49
CA VAL A 207 -1.96 8.10 0.48
C VAL A 207 -3.16 8.60 1.27
N ALA A 208 -4.32 7.99 1.07
CA ALA A 208 -5.49 8.30 1.88
C ALA A 208 -5.23 7.83 3.33
N PRO A 209 -5.57 8.66 4.35
CA PRO A 209 -5.37 8.28 5.75
C PRO A 209 -6.18 7.02 6.10
N PRO A 210 -5.70 6.18 7.03
CA PRO A 210 -6.45 5.02 7.50
C PRO A 210 -7.77 5.49 8.11
N SER A 211 -8.86 4.81 7.75
CA SER A 211 -10.17 5.03 8.39
C SER A 211 -10.09 4.62 9.85
N GLU A 212 -10.13 5.58 10.78
CA GLU A 212 -10.35 5.28 12.20
C GLU A 212 -11.75 4.70 12.37
N GLN A 213 -11.81 3.45 12.84
CA GLN A 213 -13.03 2.82 13.34
C GLN A 213 -13.03 2.89 14.86
#